data_feb7d2d2109b69daa46c26a2145d7931
#
_entry.id   feb7d2d2109b69daa46c26a2145d7931
#
_cell.length_a   1.000
_cell.length_b   1.000
_cell.length_c   1.000
_cell.angle_alpha   90.00
_cell.angle_beta   90.00
_cell.angle_gamma   90.00
#
_symmetry.space_group_name_H-M   'P 1'
#
loop_
_entity.id
_entity.type
_entity.pdbx_description
1 polymer ?
#
loop_
_entity_poly.entity_id
_entity_poly.type
_entity_poly.pdbx_seq_one_letter_code
_entity_poly.pdbx_strand_id
1 'polypeptide(L)' 'MAGEAGEVCEKIKKSIRDGKPLDVQQLTLELGDVLWYISAIASDAGILLDTVAQNNLLKLKSRQERSVISGSGDNR' A
#
# COMPACT_ATOMS: atom_id res chain seq x y z
N MET A 1 5.52 7.09 -9.76
CA MET A 1 4.81 6.23 -8.79
C MET A 1 4.91 6.73 -7.35
N ALA A 2 6.08 7.14 -6.91
CA ALA A 2 6.22 7.62 -5.54
C ALA A 2 5.32 8.81 -5.24
N GLY A 3 5.12 9.70 -6.22
CA GLY A 3 4.24 10.84 -6.06
C GLY A 3 2.80 10.45 -5.84
N GLU A 4 2.32 9.46 -6.60
CA GLU A 4 0.93 8.99 -6.48
C GLU A 4 0.68 8.36 -5.11
N ALA A 5 1.61 7.51 -4.66
CA ALA A 5 1.49 6.90 -3.35
C ALA A 5 1.53 7.94 -2.23
N GLY A 6 2.37 8.95 -2.38
CA GLY A 6 2.47 10.04 -1.43
C GLY A 6 1.18 10.87 -1.37
N GLU A 7 0.57 11.11 -2.52
CA GLU A 7 -0.70 11.83 -2.58
C GLU A 7 -1.82 11.08 -1.86
N VAL A 8 -1.88 9.77 -2.03
CA VAL A 8 -2.86 8.94 -1.32
C VAL A 8 -2.66 9.07 0.20
N CYS A 9 -1.43 8.92 0.67
CA CYS A 9 -1.12 9.05 2.09
C CYS A 9 -1.46 10.44 2.62
N GLU A 10 -1.17 11.47 1.85
CA GLU A 10 -1.43 12.85 2.24
C GLU A 10 -2.94 13.12 2.39
N LYS A 11 -3.75 12.59 1.48
CA LYS A 11 -5.20 12.74 1.56
C LYS A 11 -5.78 12.08 2.81
N ILE A 12 -5.29 10.91 3.14
CA ILE A 12 -5.74 10.21 4.35
C ILE A 12 -5.34 11.00 5.59
N LYS A 13 -4.10 11.48 5.65
CA LYS A 13 -3.62 12.28 6.77
C LYS A 13 -4.45 13.55 6.96
N LYS A 14 -4.76 14.24 5.86
CA LYS A 14 -5.56 15.47 5.93
C LYS A 14 -6.96 15.19 6.42
N SER A 15 -7.56 14.10 5.97
CA SER A 15 -8.90 13.72 6.42
C SER A 15 -8.92 13.50 7.93
N ILE A 16 -7.93 12.80 8.45
CA ILE A 16 -7.84 12.53 9.88
C ILE A 16 -7.59 13.82 10.66
N ARG A 17 -6.62 14.62 10.20
CA ARG A 17 -6.22 15.86 10.88
C ARG A 17 -7.35 16.88 10.96
N ASP A 18 -8.04 17.07 9.85
CA ASP A 18 -9.05 18.11 9.73
C ASP A 18 -10.45 17.64 10.13
N GLY A 19 -10.61 16.36 10.43
CA GLY A 19 -11.90 15.80 10.77
C GLY A 19 -12.91 15.84 9.64
N LYS A 20 -12.45 15.93 8.42
CA LYS A 20 -13.31 15.97 7.24
C LYS A 20 -13.49 14.57 6.67
N PRO A 21 -14.67 14.28 6.08
CA PRO A 21 -14.87 12.98 5.44
C PRO A 21 -13.87 12.77 4.32
N LEU A 22 -13.37 11.56 4.19
CA LEU A 22 -12.50 11.18 3.11
C LEU A 22 -13.31 11.09 1.82
N ASP A 23 -12.79 11.70 0.75
CA ASP A 23 -13.40 11.59 -0.58
C ASP A 23 -13.05 10.23 -1.16
N VAL A 24 -13.93 9.27 -0.97
CA VAL A 24 -13.71 7.88 -1.39
C VAL A 24 -13.60 7.76 -2.90
N GLN A 25 -14.37 8.57 -3.64
CA GLN A 25 -14.34 8.52 -5.09
C GLN A 25 -12.99 9.00 -5.63
N GLN A 26 -12.49 10.10 -5.11
CA GLN A 26 -11.18 10.62 -5.49
C GLN A 26 -10.06 9.65 -5.08
N LEU A 27 -10.17 9.09 -3.89
CA LEU A 27 -9.21 8.11 -3.41
C LEU A 27 -9.17 6.87 -4.31
N THR A 28 -10.33 6.41 -4.75
CA THR A 28 -10.43 5.27 -5.65
C THR A 28 -9.66 5.53 -6.95
N LEU A 29 -9.79 6.72 -7.51
CA LEU A 29 -9.09 7.07 -8.74
C LEU A 29 -7.58 7.10 -8.53
N GLU A 30 -7.12 7.65 -7.42
CA GLU A 30 -5.70 7.72 -7.12
C GLU A 30 -5.09 6.37 -6.82
N LEU A 31 -5.82 5.51 -6.15
CA LEU A 31 -5.37 4.13 -5.92
C LEU A 31 -5.26 3.39 -7.25
N GLY A 32 -6.16 3.68 -8.19
CA GLY A 32 -6.06 3.12 -9.53
C GLY A 32 -4.77 3.51 -10.22
N ASP A 33 -4.36 4.77 -10.09
CA ASP A 33 -3.12 5.24 -10.68
C ASP A 33 -1.90 4.54 -10.08
N VAL A 34 -1.87 4.36 -8.77
CA VAL A 34 -0.81 3.63 -8.09
C VAL A 34 -0.74 2.19 -8.60
N LEU A 35 -1.89 1.56 -8.70
CA LEU A 35 -1.98 0.18 -9.17
C LEU A 35 -1.50 0.05 -10.61
N TRP A 36 -1.83 1.04 -11.45
CA TRP A 36 -1.36 1.05 -12.84
C TRP A 36 0.16 1.10 -12.92
N TYR A 37 0.79 1.97 -12.13
CA TYR A 37 2.25 2.07 -12.11
C TYR A 37 2.90 0.78 -11.62
N ILE A 38 2.34 0.17 -10.59
CA ILE A 38 2.84 -1.11 -10.08
C ILE A 38 2.78 -2.17 -11.18
N SER A 39 1.65 -2.23 -11.88
CA SER A 39 1.44 -3.19 -12.96
C SER A 39 2.43 -2.96 -14.11
N ALA A 40 2.66 -1.72 -14.48
CA ALA A 40 3.58 -1.35 -15.55
C ALA A 40 5.02 -1.73 -15.19
N ILE A 41 5.44 -1.44 -13.97
CA ILE A 41 6.79 -1.77 -13.51
C ILE A 41 6.98 -3.28 -13.47
N ALA A 42 6.01 -4.01 -12.95
CA ALA A 42 6.07 -5.47 -12.90
C ALA A 42 6.19 -6.06 -14.31
N SER A 43 5.39 -5.53 -15.24
CA SER A 43 5.43 -5.98 -16.64
C SER A 43 6.80 -5.74 -17.27
N ASP A 44 7.37 -4.55 -17.07
CA ASP A 44 8.68 -4.20 -17.60
C ASP A 44 9.78 -5.08 -17.02
N ALA A 45 9.66 -5.47 -15.76
CA ALA A 45 10.63 -6.33 -15.10
C ALA A 45 10.41 -7.82 -15.35
N GLY A 46 9.36 -8.17 -16.07
CA GLY A 46 9.02 -9.57 -16.32
C GLY A 46 8.49 -10.30 -15.12
N ILE A 47 7.88 -9.57 -14.20
CA ILE A 47 7.32 -10.11 -12.96
C ILE A 47 5.80 -10.16 -13.07
N LEU A 48 5.21 -11.27 -12.66
CA LEU A 48 3.75 -11.38 -12.62
C LEU A 48 3.22 -10.58 -11.41
N LEU A 49 2.18 -9.82 -11.64
CA LEU A 49 1.55 -9.04 -10.56
C LEU A 49 1.05 -9.96 -9.44
N ASP A 50 0.55 -11.12 -9.79
CA ASP A 50 0.12 -12.12 -8.82
C ASP A 50 1.25 -12.53 -7.88
N THR A 51 2.46 -12.70 -8.43
CA THR A 51 3.64 -13.03 -7.64
C THR A 51 3.98 -11.92 -6.66
N VAL A 52 3.87 -10.67 -7.10
CA VAL A 52 4.09 -9.51 -6.22
C VAL A 52 3.12 -9.55 -5.04
N ALA A 53 1.85 -9.78 -5.34
CA ALA A 53 0.82 -9.81 -4.31
C ALA A 53 1.04 -10.96 -3.32
N GLN A 54 1.33 -12.14 -3.82
CA GLN A 54 1.53 -13.31 -2.97
C GLN A 54 2.75 -13.16 -2.07
N ASN A 55 3.85 -12.69 -2.63
CA ASN A 55 5.07 -12.47 -1.85
C ASN A 55 4.87 -11.41 -0.76
N ASN A 56 4.06 -10.41 -1.06
CA ASN A 56 3.75 -9.39 -0.06
C ASN A 56 2.92 -9.96 1.09
N LEU A 57 1.95 -10.82 0.78
CA LEU A 57 1.16 -11.47 1.82
C LEU A 57 2.02 -12.35 2.72
N LEU A 58 2.95 -13.11 2.13
CA LEU A 58 3.86 -13.95 2.88
C LEU A 58 4.76 -13.12 3.79
N LYS A 59 5.26 -12.00 3.29
CA LYS A 59 6.10 -11.09 4.06
C LYS A 59 5.33 -10.53 5.26
N LEU A 60 4.11 -10.08 5.03
CA LEU A 60 3.27 -9.52 6.08
C LEU A 60 2.92 -10.55 7.14
N LYS A 61 2.62 -11.78 6.72
CA LYS A 61 2.36 -12.87 7.63
C LYS A 61 3.56 -13.16 8.51
N SER A 62 4.75 -13.19 7.92
CA SER A 62 5.99 -13.42 8.65
C SER A 62 6.22 -12.33 9.69
N ARG A 63 5.98 -11.07 9.33
CA ARG A 63 6.11 -9.95 10.26
C ARG A 63 5.12 -10.08 11.41
N GLN A 64 3.91 -10.48 11.13
CA GLN A 64 2.87 -10.65 12.14
C GLN A 64 3.25 -11.74 13.13
N GLU A 65 3.76 -12.87 12.63
CA GLU A 65 4.20 -13.97 13.47
C GLU A 65 5.36 -13.53 14.38
N ARG A 66 6.34 -12.80 13.84
CA ARG A 66 7.44 -12.30 14.63
C ARG A 66 6.98 -11.30 15.68
N SER A 67 6.00 -10.49 15.33
CA SER A 67 5.44 -9.52 16.27
C SER A 67 4.80 -10.23 17.46
N VAL A 68 4.04 -11.27 17.19
CA VAL A 68 3.41 -12.06 18.24
C VAL A 68 4.46 -12.72 19.14
N ILE A 69 5.49 -13.30 18.54
CA ILE A 69 6.55 -13.97 19.28
C ILE A 69 7.36 -12.98 20.12
N SER A 70 7.76 -11.86 19.53
CA SER A 70 8.57 -10.86 20.21
C SER A 70 7.79 -10.01 21.21
N GLY A 71 6.49 -9.90 21.01
CA GLY A 71 5.66 -9.05 21.83
C GLY A 71 5.84 -7.57 21.61
N SER A 72 6.67 -7.18 20.65
CA SER A 72 6.95 -5.77 20.41
C SER A 72 5.94 -5.11 19.48
N GLY A 73 5.42 -5.85 18.54
CA GLY A 73 4.49 -5.31 17.56
C GLY A 73 5.11 -4.37 16.53
N ASP A 74 6.41 -4.20 16.54
CA ASP A 74 7.07 -3.25 15.66
C ASP A 74 8.04 -3.96 14.71
N ASN A 75 7.48 -4.53 13.67
CA ASN A 75 8.23 -5.31 12.68
C ASN A 75 8.07 -4.74 11.26
N ARG A 76 8.45 -3.53 11.10
CA ARG A 76 8.32 -2.87 9.81
C ARG A 76 9.51 -3.01 8.91
#